data_d18e582a42dd0badc136583014007288
#
_entry.id   d18e582a42dd0badc136583014007288
#
_cell.length_a   1.000
_cell.length_b   1.000
_cell.length_c   1.000
_cell.angle_alpha   90.00
_cell.angle_beta   90.00
_cell.angle_gamma   90.00
#
_symmetry.space_group_name_H-M   'P 1'
#
loop_
_entity.id
_entity.type
_entity.pdbx_description
1 polymer ?
#
loop_
_entity_poly.entity_id
_entity_poly.type
_entity_poly.pdbx_seq_one_letter_code
_entity_poly.pdbx_strand_id
1 'polypeptide(L)'
;MQSVKKAVCLPQFRDEEVTVKCSNYIGDTIDDAKLLGMKGILFIGHIGKFVKLAAGVMNTHSRQADCRMEVLAVHAALEGADSHTVRSVMDCVNTSEALRVLKECGLLEKVMESVMERIEFYLTNRAGEALDIAAVVFSNEEGVLGKTSKADSLFEQTSRFVRQKKGR
;
A
#
# COMPACT_ATOMS: atom_id res chain seq x y z
N MET A 1 12.18 15.12 -0.50
CA MET A 1 11.17 15.65 0.45
C MET A 1 9.87 16.14 -0.22
N GLN A 2 9.76 16.16 -1.55
CA GLN A 2 8.55 16.63 -2.28
C GLN A 2 7.51 15.55 -2.60
N SER A 3 7.84 14.25 -2.56
CA SER A 3 6.92 13.18 -3.00
C SER A 3 5.77 12.88 -2.02
N VAL A 4 5.94 13.17 -0.74
CA VAL A 4 4.90 12.88 0.27
C VAL A 4 3.76 13.92 0.26
N LYS A 5 4.04 15.18 -0.15
CA LYS A 5 2.99 16.21 -0.22
C LYS A 5 1.98 16.03 -1.36
N LYS A 6 2.38 15.36 -2.45
CA LYS A 6 1.47 15.07 -3.58
C LYS A 6 0.60 13.84 -3.38
N ALA A 7 1.05 12.90 -2.55
CA ALA A 7 0.37 11.64 -2.29
C ALA A 7 -0.92 11.76 -1.47
N VAL A 8 -1.04 12.82 -0.69
CA VAL A 8 -2.25 13.16 0.06
C VAL A 8 -3.21 14.01 -0.79
N CYS A 9 -3.09 13.98 -2.10
CA CYS A 9 -4.00 14.68 -3.02
C CYS A 9 -5.30 13.96 -3.33
N LEU A 10 -5.71 12.97 -2.53
CA LEU A 10 -7.12 12.68 -2.35
C LEU A 10 -7.63 13.73 -1.34
N PRO A 11 -8.49 14.70 -1.75
CA PRO A 11 -8.91 15.82 -0.88
C PRO A 11 -9.47 15.38 0.48
N GLN A 12 -9.91 14.14 0.56
CA GLN A 12 -10.51 13.50 1.71
C GLN A 12 -9.51 13.05 2.81
N PHE A 13 -8.20 13.00 2.53
CA PHE A 13 -7.16 12.53 3.47
C PHE A 13 -6.29 13.67 4.05
N ARG A 14 -6.76 14.92 4.00
CA ARG A 14 -5.95 16.09 4.41
C ARG A 14 -6.04 16.45 5.87
N ASP A 15 -6.65 15.65 6.73
CA ASP A 15 -6.75 16.01 8.14
C ASP A 15 -5.45 15.66 8.89
N GLU A 16 -4.62 16.68 9.14
CA GLU A 16 -3.33 16.53 9.81
C GLU A 16 -3.45 16.08 11.27
N GLU A 17 -4.62 16.24 11.90
CA GLU A 17 -4.85 15.89 13.31
C GLU A 17 -4.90 14.38 13.57
N VAL A 18 -5.20 13.57 12.55
CA VAL A 18 -5.30 12.11 12.65
C VAL A 18 -4.32 11.37 11.74
N THR A 19 -3.43 12.10 11.07
CA THR A 19 -2.48 11.52 10.13
C THR A 19 -1.07 11.51 10.73
N VAL A 20 -0.50 10.31 10.86
CA VAL A 20 0.87 10.11 11.33
C VAL A 20 1.74 9.61 10.19
N LYS A 21 2.94 10.18 10.05
CA LYS A 21 3.93 9.73 9.07
C LYS A 21 4.78 8.61 9.66
N CYS A 22 4.52 7.36 9.27
CA CYS A 22 5.30 6.20 9.73
C CYS A 22 6.56 5.91 8.88
N SER A 23 6.82 6.68 7.82
CA SER A 23 7.99 6.53 6.92
C SER A 23 8.11 5.10 6.35
N ASN A 24 9.11 4.34 6.76
CA ASN A 24 9.37 2.96 6.34
C ASN A 24 8.97 1.92 7.40
N TYR A 25 8.57 2.36 8.59
CA TYR A 25 8.38 1.53 9.78
C TYR A 25 6.94 1.01 9.91
N ILE A 26 6.45 0.29 8.88
CA ILE A 26 5.07 -0.21 8.84
C ILE A 26 4.85 -1.23 9.98
N GLY A 27 5.78 -2.16 10.14
CA GLY A 27 5.70 -3.19 11.18
C GLY A 27 5.70 -2.60 12.59
N ASP A 28 6.65 -1.71 12.88
CA ASP A 28 6.76 -1.06 14.19
C ASP A 28 5.50 -0.24 14.50
N THR A 29 4.96 0.45 13.49
CA THR A 29 3.70 1.21 13.62
C THR A 29 2.52 0.31 13.99
N ILE A 30 2.43 -0.90 13.43
CA ILE A 30 1.39 -1.87 13.78
C ILE A 30 1.56 -2.32 15.24
N ASP A 31 2.77 -2.66 15.63
CA ASP A 31 3.06 -3.15 16.97
C ASP A 31 2.80 -2.07 18.04
N ASP A 32 3.24 -0.84 17.79
CA ASP A 32 2.99 0.32 18.68
C ASP A 32 1.47 0.60 18.79
N ALA A 33 0.74 0.54 17.70
CA ALA A 33 -0.71 0.73 17.71
C ALA A 33 -1.44 -0.32 18.56
N LYS A 34 -1.00 -1.57 18.50
CA LYS A 34 -1.52 -2.66 19.37
C LYS A 34 -1.23 -2.36 20.84
N LEU A 35 0.00 -1.97 21.15
CA LEU A 35 0.41 -1.62 22.52
C LEU A 35 -0.39 -0.43 23.08
N LEU A 36 -0.72 0.54 22.23
CA LEU A 36 -1.53 1.70 22.58
C LEU A 36 -3.04 1.42 22.62
N GLY A 37 -3.47 0.20 22.30
CA GLY A 37 -4.89 -0.17 22.27
C GLY A 37 -5.70 0.53 21.19
N MET A 38 -5.06 0.93 20.09
CA MET A 38 -5.74 1.51 18.94
C MET A 38 -6.72 0.50 18.32
N LYS A 39 -7.82 0.98 17.76
CA LYS A 39 -8.87 0.13 17.17
C LYS A 39 -8.68 -0.12 15.68
N GLY A 40 -8.04 0.79 14.98
CA GLY A 40 -7.81 0.64 13.55
C GLY A 40 -6.70 1.53 13.01
N ILE A 41 -6.09 1.09 11.92
CA ILE A 41 -5.11 1.84 11.12
C ILE A 41 -5.44 1.72 9.64
N LEU A 42 -5.48 2.84 8.95
CA LEU A 42 -5.48 2.90 7.50
C LEU A 42 -4.13 3.41 7.00
N PHE A 43 -3.36 2.54 6.37
CA PHE A 43 -2.13 2.91 5.69
C PHE A 43 -2.41 3.46 4.29
N ILE A 44 -1.75 4.56 3.93
CA ILE A 44 -1.80 5.13 2.59
C ILE A 44 -0.37 5.32 2.11
N GLY A 45 -0.01 4.64 1.02
CA GLY A 45 1.36 4.66 0.56
C GLY A 45 1.56 4.50 -0.93
N HIS A 46 2.72 4.99 -1.38
CA HIS A 46 3.15 4.87 -2.76
C HIS A 46 3.59 3.44 -3.08
N ILE A 47 3.25 2.95 -4.28
CA ILE A 47 3.57 1.61 -4.76
C ILE A 47 5.05 1.24 -4.59
N GLY A 48 5.98 2.19 -4.83
CA GLY A 48 7.42 1.97 -4.66
C GLY A 48 7.86 1.53 -3.28
N LYS A 49 7.02 1.70 -2.26
CA LYS A 49 7.23 1.17 -0.90
C LYS A 49 6.29 0.01 -0.59
N PHE A 50 5.02 0.17 -0.87
CA PHE A 50 3.98 -0.73 -0.40
C PHE A 50 3.94 -2.06 -1.16
N VAL A 51 4.43 -2.14 -2.39
CA VAL A 51 4.60 -3.41 -3.09
C VAL A 51 5.43 -4.42 -2.27
N LYS A 52 6.40 -3.96 -1.47
CA LYS A 52 7.23 -4.81 -0.60
C LYS A 52 6.43 -5.50 0.50
N LEU A 53 5.30 -4.91 0.93
CA LEU A 53 4.41 -5.52 1.90
C LEU A 53 3.81 -6.83 1.38
N ALA A 54 3.62 -6.97 0.06
CA ALA A 54 3.15 -8.21 -0.56
C ALA A 54 4.18 -9.37 -0.44
N ALA A 55 5.44 -9.07 -0.14
CA ALA A 55 6.47 -10.06 0.23
C ALA A 55 6.67 -10.17 1.75
N GLY A 56 5.81 -9.54 2.57
CA GLY A 56 5.95 -9.55 4.04
C GLY A 56 7.03 -8.62 4.59
N VAL A 57 7.62 -7.75 3.76
CA VAL A 57 8.67 -6.80 4.16
C VAL A 57 8.03 -5.59 4.87
N MET A 58 8.07 -5.58 6.19
CA MET A 58 7.38 -4.59 7.02
C MET A 58 8.21 -3.33 7.30
N ASN A 59 9.52 -3.37 7.08
CA ASN A 59 10.35 -2.17 6.97
C ASN A 59 10.69 -1.94 5.50
N THR A 60 10.02 -0.95 4.89
CA THR A 60 10.09 -0.71 3.44
C THR A 60 11.34 0.04 2.98
N HIS A 61 12.33 0.27 3.86
CA HIS A 61 13.59 0.89 3.49
C HIS A 61 14.40 -0.01 2.54
N SER A 62 14.94 0.54 1.47
CA SER A 62 15.67 -0.23 0.43
C SER A 62 16.92 -0.96 0.95
N ARG A 63 17.51 -0.51 2.06
CA ARG A 63 18.64 -1.20 2.72
C ARG A 63 18.22 -2.49 3.43
N GLN A 64 16.94 -2.64 3.78
CA GLN A 64 16.43 -3.85 4.42
C GLN A 64 16.11 -4.93 3.38
N ALA A 65 15.40 -4.55 2.34
CA ALA A 65 15.08 -5.40 1.20
C ALA A 65 14.64 -4.56 0.01
N ASP A 66 14.98 -5.04 -1.18
CA ASP A 66 14.39 -4.54 -2.41
C ASP A 66 13.88 -5.74 -3.22
N CYS A 67 12.59 -5.98 -3.19
CA CYS A 67 11.90 -7.07 -3.86
C CYS A 67 10.76 -6.56 -4.76
N ARG A 68 10.85 -5.29 -5.19
CA ARG A 68 9.76 -4.62 -5.92
C ARG A 68 9.47 -5.28 -7.26
N MET A 69 10.50 -5.56 -8.02
CA MET A 69 10.37 -6.16 -9.35
C MET A 69 10.00 -7.64 -9.23
N GLU A 70 10.58 -8.35 -8.29
CA GLU A 70 10.27 -9.75 -7.99
C GLU A 70 8.79 -9.92 -7.64
N VAL A 71 8.24 -9.07 -6.78
CA VAL A 71 6.81 -9.10 -6.43
C VAL A 71 5.95 -8.87 -7.66
N LEU A 72 6.20 -7.78 -8.40
CA LEU A 72 5.40 -7.46 -9.59
C LEU A 72 5.51 -8.55 -10.67
N ALA A 73 6.70 -9.10 -10.90
CA ALA A 73 6.94 -10.16 -11.88
C ALA A 73 6.26 -11.48 -11.51
N VAL A 74 6.32 -11.87 -10.21
CA VAL A 74 5.63 -13.08 -9.73
C VAL A 74 4.12 -12.92 -9.88
N HIS A 75 3.55 -11.79 -9.45
CA HIS A 75 2.12 -11.54 -9.60
C HIS A 75 1.70 -11.43 -11.07
N ALA A 76 2.54 -10.87 -11.95
CA ALA A 76 2.29 -10.89 -13.39
C ALA A 76 2.22 -12.32 -13.94
N ALA A 77 3.15 -13.20 -13.52
CA ALA A 77 3.14 -14.60 -13.93
C ALA A 77 1.89 -15.35 -13.42
N LEU A 78 1.45 -15.09 -12.18
CA LEU A 78 0.23 -15.66 -11.61
C LEU A 78 -1.02 -15.23 -12.39
N GLU A 79 -1.03 -14.00 -12.91
CA GLU A 79 -2.12 -13.45 -13.72
C GLU A 79 -1.99 -13.77 -15.24
N GLY A 80 -1.10 -14.69 -15.59
CA GLY A 80 -1.00 -15.23 -16.95
C GLY A 80 -0.08 -14.45 -17.89
N ALA A 81 0.83 -13.60 -17.37
CA ALA A 81 1.86 -12.99 -18.20
C ALA A 81 2.78 -14.05 -18.79
N ASP A 82 3.16 -13.86 -20.04
CA ASP A 82 4.16 -14.70 -20.67
C ASP A 82 5.58 -14.45 -20.10
N SER A 83 6.50 -15.36 -20.42
CA SER A 83 7.87 -15.26 -19.90
C SER A 83 8.63 -14.01 -20.38
N HIS A 84 8.26 -13.44 -21.51
CA HIS A 84 8.82 -12.20 -22.00
C HIS A 84 8.38 -11.01 -21.14
N THR A 85 7.09 -10.91 -20.89
CA THR A 85 6.51 -9.85 -20.01
C THR A 85 7.08 -9.93 -18.60
N VAL A 86 7.17 -11.15 -18.02
CA VAL A 86 7.76 -11.36 -16.69
C VAL A 86 9.21 -10.88 -16.64
N ARG A 87 10.03 -11.20 -17.66
CA ARG A 87 11.43 -10.71 -17.77
C ARG A 87 11.46 -9.19 -17.91
N SER A 88 10.62 -8.61 -18.76
CA SER A 88 10.53 -7.16 -18.95
C SER A 88 10.24 -6.43 -17.64
N VAL A 89 9.34 -6.98 -16.79
CA VAL A 89 9.07 -6.42 -15.47
C VAL A 89 10.28 -6.54 -14.54
N MET A 90 10.98 -7.68 -14.56
CA MET A 90 12.18 -7.90 -13.76
C MET A 90 13.32 -6.94 -14.12
N ASP A 91 13.45 -6.58 -15.41
CA ASP A 91 14.51 -5.70 -15.92
C ASP A 91 14.21 -4.20 -15.66
N CYS A 92 13.01 -3.85 -15.16
CA CYS A 92 12.66 -2.46 -14.88
C CYS A 92 13.48 -1.90 -13.70
N VAL A 93 13.92 -0.65 -13.84
CA VAL A 93 14.70 0.05 -12.79
C VAL A 93 13.81 0.52 -11.63
N ASN A 94 12.54 0.81 -11.91
CA ASN A 94 11.61 1.37 -10.93
C ASN A 94 10.17 0.89 -11.15
N THR A 95 9.32 1.10 -10.13
CA THR A 95 7.92 0.66 -10.17
C THR A 95 7.07 1.37 -11.21
N SER A 96 7.34 2.64 -11.55
CA SER A 96 6.58 3.35 -12.60
C SER A 96 6.78 2.70 -13.97
N GLU A 97 8.01 2.28 -14.26
CA GLU A 97 8.32 1.56 -15.50
C GLU A 97 7.63 0.19 -15.53
N ALA A 98 7.70 -0.57 -14.43
CA ALA A 98 7.03 -1.87 -14.33
C ALA A 98 5.49 -1.75 -14.48
N LEU A 99 4.87 -0.75 -13.85
CA LEU A 99 3.44 -0.49 -14.02
C LEU A 99 3.09 -0.16 -15.49
N ARG A 100 3.93 0.58 -16.19
CA ARG A 100 3.75 0.87 -17.61
C ARG A 100 3.78 -0.40 -18.45
N VAL A 101 4.76 -1.28 -18.24
CA VAL A 101 4.84 -2.60 -18.92
C VAL A 101 3.57 -3.41 -18.67
N LEU A 102 3.12 -3.52 -17.43
CA LEU A 102 1.91 -4.24 -17.07
C LEU A 102 0.64 -3.63 -17.71
N LYS A 103 0.58 -2.31 -17.81
CA LYS A 103 -0.53 -1.59 -18.44
C LYS A 103 -0.57 -1.84 -19.95
N GLU A 104 0.58 -1.78 -20.63
CA GLU A 104 0.71 -2.06 -22.07
C GLU A 104 0.28 -3.50 -22.42
N CYS A 105 0.50 -4.46 -21.49
CA CYS A 105 0.04 -5.85 -21.63
C CYS A 105 -1.40 -6.09 -21.17
N GLY A 106 -2.11 -5.07 -20.66
CA GLY A 106 -3.48 -5.20 -20.16
C GLY A 106 -3.60 -6.00 -18.85
N LEU A 107 -2.52 -6.15 -18.09
CA LEU A 107 -2.46 -6.95 -16.87
C LEU A 107 -2.43 -6.10 -15.58
N LEU A 108 -2.30 -4.76 -15.67
CA LEU A 108 -2.09 -3.90 -14.52
C LEU A 108 -3.13 -4.08 -13.41
N GLU A 109 -4.41 -4.09 -13.76
CA GLU A 109 -5.51 -4.19 -12.78
C GLU A 109 -5.45 -5.53 -12.03
N LYS A 110 -5.35 -6.65 -12.76
CA LYS A 110 -5.29 -8.01 -12.17
C LYS A 110 -4.06 -8.20 -11.29
N VAL A 111 -2.90 -7.74 -11.75
CA VAL A 111 -1.65 -7.81 -10.99
C VAL A 111 -1.77 -7.00 -9.70
N MET A 112 -2.34 -5.80 -9.77
CA MET A 112 -2.53 -4.98 -8.58
C MET A 112 -3.55 -5.56 -7.62
N GLU A 113 -4.62 -6.18 -8.09
CA GLU A 113 -5.59 -6.91 -7.26
C GLU A 113 -4.89 -8.04 -6.50
N SER A 114 -4.15 -8.90 -7.19
CA SER A 114 -3.35 -9.99 -6.63
C SER A 114 -2.30 -9.49 -5.61
N VAL A 115 -1.62 -8.38 -5.91
CA VAL A 115 -0.68 -7.73 -4.97
C VAL A 115 -1.40 -7.23 -3.72
N MET A 116 -2.59 -6.61 -3.86
CA MET A 116 -3.36 -6.09 -2.73
C MET A 116 -3.86 -7.20 -1.80
N GLU A 117 -4.26 -8.35 -2.32
CA GLU A 117 -4.61 -9.53 -1.52
C GLU A 117 -3.43 -9.99 -0.64
N ARG A 118 -2.21 -10.00 -1.20
CA ARG A 118 -1.01 -10.36 -0.44
C ARG A 118 -0.62 -9.31 0.60
N ILE A 119 -0.78 -8.03 0.28
CA ILE A 119 -0.61 -6.94 1.26
C ILE A 119 -1.59 -7.12 2.41
N GLU A 120 -2.86 -7.34 2.13
CA GLU A 120 -3.90 -7.57 3.14
C GLU A 120 -3.56 -8.76 4.04
N PHE A 121 -3.15 -9.87 3.45
CA PHE A 121 -2.73 -11.06 4.17
C PHE A 121 -1.63 -10.77 5.21
N TYR A 122 -0.54 -10.12 4.80
CA TYR A 122 0.58 -9.85 5.69
C TYR A 122 0.27 -8.79 6.75
N LEU A 123 -0.49 -7.75 6.39
CA LEU A 123 -0.91 -6.73 7.35
C LEU A 123 -1.84 -7.33 8.40
N THR A 124 -2.83 -8.12 7.99
CA THR A 124 -3.80 -8.76 8.90
C THR A 124 -3.12 -9.76 9.82
N ASN A 125 -2.20 -10.57 9.29
CA ASN A 125 -1.43 -11.51 10.12
C ASN A 125 -0.62 -10.80 11.22
N ARG A 126 -0.02 -9.64 10.94
CA ARG A 126 0.72 -8.89 11.96
C ARG A 126 -0.19 -8.17 12.93
N ALA A 127 -1.28 -7.60 12.46
CA ALA A 127 -2.27 -6.91 13.29
C ALA A 127 -2.96 -7.85 14.28
N GLY A 128 -3.27 -9.08 13.84
CA GLY A 128 -4.08 -10.03 14.57
C GLY A 128 -5.53 -9.57 14.69
N GLU A 129 -6.28 -10.10 15.65
CA GLU A 129 -7.70 -9.77 15.86
C GLU A 129 -7.93 -8.44 16.60
N ALA A 130 -6.89 -7.91 17.25
CA ALA A 130 -7.01 -6.77 18.14
C ALA A 130 -7.06 -5.41 17.41
N LEU A 131 -6.63 -5.36 16.14
CA LEU A 131 -6.45 -4.12 15.38
C LEU A 131 -7.02 -4.27 13.97
N ASP A 132 -8.04 -3.50 13.64
CA ASP A 132 -8.50 -3.38 12.25
C ASP A 132 -7.44 -2.68 11.42
N ILE A 133 -7.06 -3.30 10.28
CA ILE A 133 -5.99 -2.79 9.44
C ILE A 133 -6.40 -2.77 7.98
N ALA A 134 -5.99 -1.72 7.29
CA ALA A 134 -6.20 -1.60 5.85
C ALA A 134 -5.09 -0.79 5.18
N ALA A 135 -5.01 -0.91 3.86
CA ALA A 135 -4.09 -0.14 3.04
C ALA A 135 -4.75 0.38 1.76
N VAL A 136 -4.29 1.55 1.34
CA VAL A 136 -4.53 2.12 0.01
C VAL A 136 -3.16 2.33 -0.64
N VAL A 137 -2.99 1.78 -1.85
CA VAL A 137 -1.77 1.90 -2.63
C VAL A 137 -2.03 2.79 -3.84
N PHE A 138 -1.10 3.70 -4.11
CA PHE A 138 -1.21 4.64 -5.23
C PHE A 138 0.13 4.82 -5.96
N SER A 139 0.06 5.33 -7.19
CA SER A 139 1.19 5.91 -7.92
C SER A 139 0.91 7.37 -8.28
N ASN A 140 1.95 8.10 -8.68
CA ASN A 140 1.77 9.49 -9.12
C ASN A 140 1.12 9.59 -10.50
N GLU A 141 1.36 8.60 -11.35
CA GLU A 141 0.90 8.56 -12.73
C GLU A 141 -0.50 7.96 -12.85
N GLU A 142 -0.76 6.84 -12.15
CA GLU A 142 -1.99 6.07 -12.30
C GLU A 142 -3.03 6.36 -11.21
N GLY A 143 -2.69 7.16 -10.18
CA GLY A 143 -3.58 7.42 -9.06
C GLY A 143 -3.68 6.21 -8.11
N VAL A 144 -4.88 5.89 -7.64
CA VAL A 144 -5.12 4.74 -6.75
C VAL A 144 -5.01 3.45 -7.56
N LEU A 145 -4.08 2.59 -7.16
CA LEU A 145 -3.83 1.28 -7.77
C LEU A 145 -4.61 0.15 -7.11
N GLY A 146 -4.97 0.31 -5.84
CA GLY A 146 -5.75 -0.69 -5.13
C GLY A 146 -5.98 -0.34 -3.66
N LYS A 147 -6.93 -1.08 -3.06
CA LYS A 147 -7.33 -0.97 -1.66
C LYS A 147 -7.55 -2.36 -1.08
N THR A 148 -7.24 -2.54 0.20
CA THR A 148 -7.63 -3.74 0.94
C THR A 148 -9.11 -3.66 1.34
N SER A 149 -9.70 -4.79 1.72
CA SER A 149 -11.15 -4.94 1.93
C SER A 149 -11.75 -3.95 2.95
N LYS A 150 -11.03 -3.65 4.05
CA LYS A 150 -11.48 -2.75 5.11
C LYS A 150 -11.17 -1.26 4.87
N ALA A 151 -10.55 -0.89 3.74
CA ALA A 151 -10.04 0.46 3.53
C ALA A 151 -11.15 1.53 3.58
N ASP A 152 -12.26 1.30 2.88
CA ASP A 152 -13.35 2.28 2.83
C ASP A 152 -14.06 2.42 4.17
N SER A 153 -14.26 1.31 4.91
CA SER A 153 -14.89 1.36 6.25
C SER A 153 -14.03 2.10 7.28
N LEU A 154 -12.71 1.84 7.29
CA LEU A 154 -11.79 2.55 8.18
C LEU A 154 -11.65 4.03 7.82
N PHE A 155 -11.70 4.35 6.54
CA PHE A 155 -11.73 5.72 6.08
C PHE A 155 -12.97 6.48 6.59
N GLU A 156 -14.17 5.88 6.45
CA GLU A 156 -15.40 6.49 6.95
C GLU A 156 -15.38 6.69 8.47
N GLN A 157 -14.91 5.71 9.24
CA GLN A 157 -14.76 5.80 10.69
C GLN A 157 -13.86 6.97 11.08
N THR A 158 -12.69 7.08 10.46
CA THR A 158 -11.75 8.18 10.68
C THR A 158 -12.36 9.53 10.34
N SER A 159 -13.06 9.63 9.22
CA SER A 159 -13.72 10.86 8.78
C SER A 159 -14.83 11.32 9.73
N ARG A 160 -15.60 10.37 10.28
CA ARG A 160 -16.65 10.68 11.29
C ARG A 160 -16.02 11.20 12.58
N PHE A 161 -14.94 10.57 13.05
CA PHE A 161 -14.22 11.00 14.25
C PHE A 161 -13.69 12.43 14.13
N VAL A 162 -13.12 12.80 13.00
CA VAL A 162 -12.64 14.15 12.71
C VAL A 162 -13.77 15.18 12.73
N ARG A 163 -14.90 14.87 12.07
CA ARG A 163 -16.07 15.77 12.04
C ARG A 163 -16.64 16.01 13.43
N GLN A 164 -16.69 14.99 14.29
CA GLN A 164 -17.18 15.12 15.67
C GLN A 164 -16.25 16.00 16.53
N LYS A 165 -14.93 15.94 16.31
CA LYS A 165 -13.98 16.83 17.01
C LYS A 165 -14.09 18.29 16.58
N LYS A 166 -14.33 18.55 15.30
CA LYS A 166 -14.44 19.92 14.76
C LYS A 166 -15.78 20.59 15.06
N GLY A 167 -16.79 19.83 15.46
CA GLY A 167 -18.11 20.35 15.86
C GLY A 167 -18.27 20.64 17.35
N ARG A 168 -17.17 20.52 18.12
CA ARG A 168 -17.09 20.93 19.53
C ARG A 168 -16.16 22.12 19.71
#